data_f47c98c43e5028868b5671518d449fa5
#
_entry.id   f47c98c43e5028868b5671518d449fa5
#
_cell.length_a   1.000
_cell.length_b   1.000
_cell.length_c   1.000
_cell.angle_alpha   90.00
_cell.angle_beta   90.00
_cell.angle_gamma   90.00
#
_symmetry.space_group_name_H-M   'P 1'
#
loop_
_entity.id
_entity.type
_entity.pdbx_description
1 polymer ?
#
loop_
_entity_poly.entity_id
_entity_poly.type
_entity_poly.pdbx_seq_one_letter_code
_entity_poly.pdbx_strand_id
1 'polypeptide(L)'
;HGGAGVTLPELFALLIELGEADSNLVQALRGHMGFVEGLLNSDDPARRSCWFARVAAGETIGPASSEVGDARRAEFSTRVRREGDTLLLSGTKFYTTGSLYADWIDVGATDEAGNRVMVTVRRDAPGVEVVDDWNGFGQTLTASGTATFTNVRVEPADVVAVGERFRYSPGFFQVFHLANLAGLGRAMSSEVAAAVAAR
;
A
#
# COMPACT_ATOMS: atom_id res chain seq x y z
N HIS A 1 -8.75 8.89 -18.40
CA HIS A 1 -9.39 8.92 -17.08
C HIS A 1 -9.38 10.32 -16.43
N GLY A 2 -8.86 11.36 -17.12
CA GLY A 2 -8.93 12.75 -16.64
C GLY A 2 -7.86 13.17 -15.64
N GLY A 3 -6.87 12.36 -15.37
CA GLY A 3 -5.72 12.72 -14.54
C GLY A 3 -4.80 13.75 -15.20
N ALA A 4 -4.05 14.52 -14.37
CA ALA A 4 -3.18 15.59 -14.85
C ALA A 4 -1.89 15.11 -15.54
N GLY A 5 -1.62 13.80 -15.56
CA GLY A 5 -0.38 13.24 -16.15
C GLY A 5 0.88 13.64 -15.40
N VAL A 6 0.80 13.68 -14.06
CA VAL A 6 1.91 14.06 -13.18
C VAL A 6 3.12 13.16 -13.41
N THR A 7 4.29 13.74 -13.60
CA THR A 7 5.56 13.02 -13.70
C THR A 7 6.08 12.59 -12.32
N LEU A 8 7.00 11.62 -12.27
CA LEU A 8 7.61 11.21 -10.98
C LEU A 8 8.28 12.35 -10.23
N PRO A 9 9.08 13.26 -10.86
CA PRO A 9 9.62 14.43 -10.17
C PRO A 9 8.55 15.33 -9.54
N GLU A 10 7.43 15.57 -10.24
CA GLU A 10 6.31 16.37 -9.72
C GLU A 10 5.61 15.66 -8.57
N LEU A 11 5.41 14.34 -8.67
CA LEU A 11 4.87 13.53 -7.57
C LEU A 11 5.75 13.64 -6.33
N PHE A 12 7.06 13.47 -6.47
CA PHE A 12 7.97 13.56 -5.32
C PHE A 12 8.07 14.98 -4.74
N ALA A 13 7.97 16.03 -5.55
CA ALA A 13 7.87 17.41 -5.07
C ALA A 13 6.60 17.60 -4.23
N LEU A 14 5.46 17.11 -4.69
CA LEU A 14 4.20 17.13 -3.94
C LEU A 14 4.29 16.35 -2.61
N LEU A 15 4.94 15.18 -2.62
CA LEU A 15 5.13 14.37 -1.41
C LEU A 15 6.02 15.07 -0.37
N ILE A 16 7.00 15.88 -0.81
CA ILE A 16 7.80 16.71 0.10
C ILE A 16 6.91 17.78 0.78
N GLU A 17 6.07 18.48 0.03
CA GLU A 17 5.14 19.47 0.57
C GLU A 17 4.10 18.84 1.52
N LEU A 18 3.54 17.69 1.14
CA LEU A 18 2.64 16.93 2.02
C LEU A 18 3.34 16.45 3.29
N GLY A 19 4.59 15.97 3.19
CA GLY A 19 5.39 15.52 4.32
C GLY A 19 5.80 16.65 5.26
N GLU A 20 5.95 17.87 4.76
CA GLU A 20 6.12 19.08 5.56
C GLU A 20 4.87 19.41 6.38
N ALA A 21 3.69 19.19 5.80
CA ALA A 21 2.41 19.42 6.50
C ALA A 21 2.04 18.27 7.46
N ASP A 22 2.13 17.02 6.99
CA ASP A 22 1.87 15.81 7.79
C ASP A 22 2.55 14.57 7.19
N SER A 23 3.59 14.09 7.87
CA SER A 23 4.32 12.90 7.45
C SER A 23 3.51 11.60 7.51
N ASN A 24 2.45 11.54 8.33
CA ASN A 24 1.56 10.37 8.41
C ASN A 24 0.76 10.21 7.11
N LEU A 25 0.29 11.31 6.54
CA LEU A 25 -0.49 11.29 5.29
C LEU A 25 0.33 10.68 4.15
N VAL A 26 1.57 11.14 3.98
CA VAL A 26 2.48 10.60 2.97
C VAL A 26 2.69 9.11 3.17
N GLN A 27 2.94 8.70 4.41
CA GLN A 27 3.19 7.29 4.72
C GLN A 27 1.95 6.42 4.49
N ALA A 28 0.76 6.87 4.86
CA ALA A 28 -0.49 6.15 4.66
C ALA A 28 -0.81 5.95 3.16
N LEU A 29 -0.49 6.94 2.30
CA LEU A 29 -0.72 6.87 0.86
C LEU A 29 0.34 6.07 0.09
N ARG A 30 1.45 5.67 0.71
CA ARG A 30 2.57 5.01 0.04
C ARG A 30 2.16 3.73 -0.70
N GLY A 31 1.30 2.91 -0.11
CA GLY A 31 0.79 1.69 -0.74
C GLY A 31 -0.04 1.99 -1.98
N HIS A 32 -0.94 2.96 -1.88
CA HIS A 32 -1.78 3.43 -2.98
C HIS A 32 -0.95 3.92 -4.18
N MET A 33 0.00 4.81 -3.93
CA MET A 33 0.87 5.36 -4.98
C MET A 33 1.71 4.28 -5.66
N GLY A 34 2.23 3.31 -4.88
CA GLY A 34 2.97 2.17 -5.42
C GLY A 34 2.09 1.23 -6.26
N PHE A 35 0.82 1.05 -5.88
CA PHE A 35 -0.15 0.28 -6.66
C PHE A 35 -0.47 0.97 -7.99
N VAL A 36 -0.73 2.29 -7.97
CA VAL A 36 -1.00 3.09 -9.18
C VAL A 36 0.21 3.07 -10.11
N GLU A 37 1.42 3.24 -9.58
CA GLU A 37 2.65 3.15 -10.39
C GLU A 37 2.82 1.75 -11.00
N GLY A 38 2.47 0.70 -10.27
CA GLY A 38 2.43 -0.66 -10.80
C GLY A 38 1.46 -0.82 -11.96
N LEU A 39 0.27 -0.21 -11.89
CA LEU A 39 -0.70 -0.21 -13.00
C LEU A 39 -0.19 0.53 -14.22
N LEU A 40 0.50 1.67 -14.05
CA LEU A 40 1.08 2.43 -15.16
C LEU A 40 2.12 1.62 -15.94
N ASN A 41 2.78 0.68 -15.27
CA ASN A 41 3.79 -0.21 -15.84
C ASN A 41 3.28 -1.62 -16.18
N SER A 42 2.00 -1.91 -15.98
CA SER A 42 1.42 -3.22 -16.28
C SER A 42 1.17 -3.39 -17.79
N ASP A 43 1.44 -4.57 -18.31
CA ASP A 43 1.14 -4.96 -19.70
C ASP A 43 -0.31 -5.45 -19.88
N ASP A 44 -1.11 -5.53 -18.80
CA ASP A 44 -2.53 -5.91 -18.84
C ASP A 44 -3.43 -4.68 -19.02
N PRO A 45 -3.95 -4.40 -20.25
CA PRO A 45 -4.78 -3.24 -20.50
C PRO A 45 -6.16 -3.34 -19.85
N ALA A 46 -6.70 -4.55 -19.65
CA ALA A 46 -8.01 -4.75 -19.04
C ALA A 46 -7.94 -4.42 -17.55
N ARG A 47 -6.91 -4.95 -16.85
CA ARG A 47 -6.63 -4.62 -15.45
C ARG A 47 -6.40 -3.12 -15.27
N ARG A 48 -5.55 -2.50 -16.10
CA ARG A 48 -5.30 -1.05 -16.05
C ARG A 48 -6.60 -0.25 -16.18
N SER A 49 -7.42 -0.57 -17.17
CA SER A 49 -8.67 0.16 -17.42
C SER A 49 -9.63 0.06 -16.23
N CYS A 50 -9.79 -1.14 -15.68
CA CYS A 50 -10.64 -1.40 -14.52
C CYS A 50 -10.18 -0.58 -13.30
N TRP A 51 -8.90 -0.68 -12.95
CA TRP A 51 -8.36 -0.02 -11.75
C TRP A 51 -8.25 1.49 -11.89
N PHE A 52 -7.89 2.01 -13.07
CA PHE A 52 -7.89 3.46 -13.28
C PHE A 52 -9.29 4.08 -13.20
N ALA A 53 -10.33 3.35 -13.58
CA ALA A 53 -11.70 3.82 -13.37
C ALA A 53 -12.04 3.94 -11.88
N ARG A 54 -11.64 2.96 -11.06
CA ARG A 54 -11.81 2.98 -9.59
C ARG A 54 -11.03 4.11 -8.94
N VAL A 55 -9.75 4.25 -9.28
CA VAL A 55 -8.90 5.32 -8.76
C VAL A 55 -9.43 6.70 -9.16
N ALA A 56 -9.92 6.86 -10.39
CA ALA A 56 -10.55 8.11 -10.85
C ALA A 56 -11.88 8.42 -10.12
N ALA A 57 -12.55 7.39 -9.61
CA ALA A 57 -13.74 7.54 -8.74
C ALA A 57 -13.37 7.87 -7.28
N GLY A 58 -12.07 7.95 -6.94
CA GLY A 58 -11.56 8.27 -5.61
C GLY A 58 -11.29 7.05 -4.73
N GLU A 59 -11.40 5.82 -5.25
CA GLU A 59 -11.09 4.63 -4.47
C GLU A 59 -9.59 4.50 -4.21
N THR A 60 -9.23 4.08 -3.01
CA THR A 60 -7.85 3.94 -2.55
C THR A 60 -7.49 2.49 -2.23
N ILE A 61 -6.19 2.18 -2.29
CA ILE A 61 -5.66 0.84 -2.05
C ILE A 61 -4.60 0.89 -0.95
N GLY A 62 -4.77 0.09 0.10
CA GLY A 62 -3.79 -0.10 1.17
C GLY A 62 -2.95 -1.36 0.97
N PRO A 63 -1.72 -1.43 1.50
CA PRO A 63 -0.86 -2.59 1.39
C PRO A 63 -1.04 -3.56 2.56
N ALA A 64 -0.92 -4.86 2.32
CA ALA A 64 -0.85 -5.89 3.34
C ALA A 64 0.16 -6.99 2.95
N SER A 65 1.46 -6.71 3.09
CA SER A 65 2.52 -7.63 2.64
C SER A 65 3.36 -8.23 3.76
N SER A 66 3.48 -7.56 4.92
CA SER A 66 4.37 -7.99 6.01
C SER A 66 3.73 -9.07 6.88
N GLU A 67 4.55 -10.04 7.31
CA GLU A 67 4.16 -11.08 8.26
C GLU A 67 5.16 -11.14 9.43
N VAL A 68 4.69 -11.50 10.62
CA VAL A 68 5.57 -11.80 11.77
C VAL A 68 6.10 -13.21 11.62
N GLY A 69 7.40 -13.39 11.74
CA GLY A 69 8.04 -14.69 11.66
C GLY A 69 9.38 -14.65 10.94
N ASP A 70 9.91 -15.82 10.59
CA ASP A 70 11.23 -15.95 9.98
C ASP A 70 11.27 -15.31 8.58
N ALA A 71 11.93 -14.17 8.49
CA ALA A 71 12.17 -13.45 7.22
C ALA A 71 12.91 -14.28 6.14
N ARG A 72 13.41 -15.46 6.52
CA ARG A 72 14.09 -16.40 5.62
C ARG A 72 13.13 -17.25 4.79
N ARG A 73 11.82 -17.24 5.08
CA ARG A 73 10.84 -17.96 4.27
C ARG A 73 10.59 -17.20 2.97
N ALA A 74 10.83 -17.87 1.85
CA ALA A 74 10.55 -17.34 0.51
C ALA A 74 9.04 -17.20 0.24
N GLU A 75 8.19 -17.77 1.09
CA GLU A 75 6.73 -17.84 0.96
C GLU A 75 6.05 -17.02 2.04
N PHE A 76 4.87 -16.46 1.69
CA PHE A 76 3.95 -15.92 2.68
C PHE A 76 3.20 -17.06 3.40
N SER A 77 2.88 -16.88 4.68
CA SER A 77 1.99 -17.78 5.43
C SER A 77 0.52 -17.58 5.06
N THR A 78 0.16 -16.37 4.63
CA THR A 78 -1.16 -16.05 4.03
C THR A 78 -1.33 -16.82 2.74
N ARG A 79 -2.47 -17.50 2.57
CA ARG A 79 -2.73 -18.43 1.47
C ARG A 79 -3.96 -18.06 0.66
N VAL A 80 -3.86 -18.27 -0.65
CA VAL A 80 -5.02 -18.39 -1.53
C VAL A 80 -5.23 -19.86 -1.83
N ARG A 81 -6.42 -20.38 -1.53
CA ARG A 81 -6.80 -21.76 -1.76
C ARG A 81 -8.06 -21.82 -2.62
N ARG A 82 -8.18 -22.88 -3.40
CA ARG A 82 -9.40 -23.16 -4.16
C ARG A 82 -10.31 -24.10 -3.37
N GLU A 83 -11.57 -23.71 -3.26
CA GLU A 83 -12.63 -24.56 -2.71
C GLU A 83 -13.77 -24.63 -3.73
N GLY A 84 -13.86 -25.74 -4.46
CA GLY A 84 -14.73 -25.84 -5.63
C GLY A 84 -14.33 -24.81 -6.70
N ASP A 85 -15.29 -23.97 -7.08
CA ASP A 85 -15.08 -22.89 -8.07
C ASP A 85 -14.66 -21.55 -7.44
N THR A 86 -14.48 -21.50 -6.11
CA THR A 86 -14.21 -20.29 -5.37
C THR A 86 -12.75 -20.24 -4.94
N LEU A 87 -12.12 -19.07 -5.04
CA LEU A 87 -10.82 -18.79 -4.40
C LEU A 87 -11.08 -18.13 -3.04
N LEU A 88 -10.36 -18.59 -2.01
CA LEU A 88 -10.45 -18.11 -0.64
C LEU A 88 -9.08 -17.65 -0.14
N LEU A 89 -9.03 -16.42 0.39
CA LEU A 89 -7.85 -15.85 1.02
C LEU A 89 -7.95 -16.00 2.54
N SER A 90 -6.90 -16.54 3.17
CA SER A 90 -6.80 -16.64 4.64
C SER A 90 -5.38 -16.36 5.12
N GLY A 91 -5.26 -15.63 6.24
CA GLY A 91 -3.99 -15.32 6.87
C GLY A 91 -4.03 -14.01 7.65
N THR A 92 -2.87 -13.59 8.17
CA THR A 92 -2.73 -12.35 8.96
C THR A 92 -1.53 -11.57 8.47
N LYS A 93 -1.70 -10.26 8.36
CA LYS A 93 -0.67 -9.29 7.96
C LYS A 93 -0.46 -8.24 9.04
N PHE A 94 0.75 -7.75 9.12
CA PHE A 94 1.17 -6.71 10.07
C PHE A 94 1.73 -5.51 9.31
N TYR A 95 1.72 -4.34 9.96
CA TYR A 95 2.17 -3.09 9.36
C TYR A 95 1.41 -2.76 8.07
N THR A 96 0.06 -2.91 8.13
CA THR A 96 -0.84 -2.67 7.00
C THR A 96 -1.15 -1.18 6.86
N THR A 97 -0.10 -0.40 6.76
CA THR A 97 -0.10 1.07 6.76
C THR A 97 -1.11 1.65 5.77
N GLY A 98 -2.08 2.40 6.28
CA GLY A 98 -3.13 3.05 5.48
C GLY A 98 -4.29 2.14 5.09
N SER A 99 -4.21 0.82 5.29
CA SER A 99 -5.26 -0.11 4.86
C SER A 99 -6.59 0.07 5.60
N LEU A 100 -6.57 0.60 6.83
CA LEU A 100 -7.78 0.93 7.57
C LEU A 100 -8.61 2.01 6.87
N TYR A 101 -7.96 2.94 6.18
CA TYR A 101 -8.59 4.08 5.49
C TYR A 101 -8.91 3.77 4.02
N ALA A 102 -8.39 2.67 3.49
CA ALA A 102 -8.51 2.32 2.09
C ALA A 102 -9.84 1.61 1.78
N ASP A 103 -10.25 1.65 0.51
CA ASP A 103 -11.40 0.89 -0.02
C ASP A 103 -11.02 -0.54 -0.35
N TRP A 104 -9.75 -0.75 -0.74
CA TRP A 104 -9.19 -2.02 -1.14
C TRP A 104 -7.89 -2.31 -0.41
N ILE A 105 -7.56 -3.58 -0.28
CA ILE A 105 -6.30 -4.05 0.31
C ILE A 105 -5.60 -4.95 -0.69
N ASP A 106 -4.33 -4.62 -1.01
CA ASP A 106 -3.43 -5.41 -1.85
C ASP A 106 -2.58 -6.33 -0.98
N VAL A 107 -2.95 -7.61 -0.93
CA VAL A 107 -2.46 -8.60 0.03
C VAL A 107 -1.43 -9.52 -0.60
N GLY A 108 -0.23 -9.60 -0.02
CA GLY A 108 0.75 -10.62 -0.40
C GLY A 108 0.34 -12.01 0.11
N ALA A 109 0.22 -12.99 -0.78
CA ALA A 109 -0.16 -14.36 -0.44
C ALA A 109 0.68 -15.38 -1.21
N THR A 110 0.52 -16.65 -0.87
CA THR A 110 1.05 -17.78 -1.62
C THR A 110 -0.11 -18.61 -2.15
N ASP A 111 -0.09 -18.98 -3.43
CA ASP A 111 -1.08 -19.85 -4.06
C ASP A 111 -0.86 -21.33 -3.74
N GLU A 112 -1.72 -22.21 -4.25
CA GLU A 112 -1.63 -23.67 -4.04
C GLU A 112 -0.40 -24.28 -4.69
N ALA A 113 0.18 -23.67 -5.72
CA ALA A 113 1.39 -24.11 -6.38
C ALA A 113 2.68 -23.63 -5.67
N GLY A 114 2.53 -22.84 -4.58
CA GLY A 114 3.66 -22.26 -3.85
C GLY A 114 4.19 -20.94 -4.43
N ASN A 115 3.53 -20.38 -5.44
CA ASN A 115 3.94 -19.11 -6.03
C ASN A 115 3.48 -17.94 -5.17
N ARG A 116 4.31 -16.89 -5.12
CA ARG A 116 3.93 -15.62 -4.50
C ARG A 116 2.99 -14.85 -5.43
N VAL A 117 1.86 -14.44 -4.88
CA VAL A 117 0.83 -13.65 -5.57
C VAL A 117 0.46 -12.41 -4.77
N MET A 118 -0.05 -11.40 -5.45
CA MET A 118 -0.77 -10.29 -4.84
C MET A 118 -2.25 -10.51 -5.08
N VAL A 119 -3.05 -10.26 -4.06
CA VAL A 119 -4.50 -10.47 -4.07
C VAL A 119 -5.17 -9.19 -3.62
N THR A 120 -6.00 -8.62 -4.47
CA THR A 120 -6.70 -7.38 -4.12
C THR A 120 -8.11 -7.71 -3.64
N VAL A 121 -8.46 -7.31 -2.43
CA VAL A 121 -9.79 -7.54 -1.82
C VAL A 121 -10.39 -6.23 -1.34
N ARG A 122 -11.73 -6.16 -1.28
CA ARG A 122 -12.43 -5.06 -0.62
C ARG A 122 -12.12 -5.08 0.88
N ARG A 123 -11.85 -3.89 1.47
CA ARG A 123 -11.62 -3.76 2.92
C ARG A 123 -12.86 -4.16 3.73
N ASP A 124 -14.04 -3.91 3.19
CA ASP A 124 -15.34 -4.22 3.81
C ASP A 124 -15.90 -5.61 3.42
N ALA A 125 -15.10 -6.45 2.73
CA ALA A 125 -15.53 -7.79 2.37
C ALA A 125 -15.72 -8.69 3.60
N PRO A 126 -16.72 -9.60 3.60
CA PRO A 126 -16.88 -10.58 4.66
C PRO A 126 -15.60 -11.37 4.92
N GLY A 127 -15.16 -11.43 6.17
CA GLY A 127 -13.93 -12.11 6.58
C GLY A 127 -12.67 -11.22 6.58
N VAL A 128 -12.78 -9.96 6.20
CA VAL A 128 -11.69 -8.97 6.35
C VAL A 128 -11.88 -8.21 7.67
N GLU A 129 -10.84 -8.20 8.49
CA GLU A 129 -10.75 -7.40 9.70
C GLU A 129 -9.45 -6.60 9.69
N VAL A 130 -9.53 -5.29 9.89
CA VAL A 130 -8.38 -4.39 10.00
C VAL A 130 -8.47 -3.65 11.32
N VAL A 131 -7.43 -3.78 12.14
CA VAL A 131 -7.37 -3.20 13.49
C VAL A 131 -6.22 -2.20 13.57
N ASP A 132 -6.48 -1.03 14.16
CA ASP A 132 -5.43 -0.05 14.48
C ASP A 132 -4.82 -0.36 15.85
N ASP A 133 -3.94 -1.34 15.86
CA ASP A 133 -3.18 -1.78 17.03
C ASP A 133 -1.70 -1.33 16.98
N TRP A 134 -1.39 -0.32 16.15
CA TRP A 134 -0.07 0.28 16.09
C TRP A 134 0.25 1.04 17.38
N ASN A 135 1.32 0.64 18.05
CA ASN A 135 1.81 1.25 19.30
C ASN A 135 3.29 1.68 19.24
N GLY A 136 3.83 1.86 18.02
CA GLY A 136 5.21 2.30 17.82
C GLY A 136 5.41 3.79 18.11
N PHE A 137 6.69 4.17 18.24
CA PHE A 137 7.09 5.57 18.39
C PHE A 137 6.90 6.32 17.05
N GLY A 138 5.99 7.28 17.03
CA GLY A 138 5.67 8.07 15.84
C GLY A 138 4.77 7.36 14.82
N GLN A 139 4.40 8.05 13.75
CA GLN A 139 3.51 7.55 12.68
C GLN A 139 2.17 6.98 13.23
N THR A 140 1.65 7.58 14.29
CA THR A 140 0.48 7.08 15.03
C THR A 140 -0.83 7.22 14.28
N LEU A 141 -0.86 8.09 13.25
CA LEU A 141 -2.05 8.33 12.44
C LEU A 141 -2.04 7.53 11.12
N THR A 142 -1.10 6.62 10.93
CA THR A 142 -1.00 5.83 9.70
C THR A 142 -1.82 4.55 9.72
N ALA A 143 -2.42 4.18 10.86
CA ALA A 143 -3.10 2.91 11.08
C ALA A 143 -2.26 1.72 10.57
N SER A 144 -0.99 1.65 11.01
CA SER A 144 -0.05 0.59 10.61
C SER A 144 -0.27 -0.71 11.39
N GLY A 145 -1.51 -1.08 11.62
CA GLY A 145 -1.91 -2.19 12.45
C GLY A 145 -1.98 -3.54 11.73
N THR A 146 -2.81 -4.41 12.28
CA THR A 146 -3.00 -5.80 11.83
C THR A 146 -4.20 -5.92 10.89
N ALA A 147 -4.05 -6.72 9.83
CA ALA A 147 -5.15 -7.13 8.98
C ALA A 147 -5.27 -8.66 8.97
N THR A 148 -6.46 -9.17 9.27
CA THR A 148 -6.79 -10.61 9.28
C THR A 148 -7.79 -10.92 8.18
N PHE A 149 -7.53 -12.01 7.47
CA PHE A 149 -8.34 -12.51 6.37
C PHE A 149 -8.80 -13.92 6.72
N THR A 150 -10.13 -14.13 6.77
CA THR A 150 -10.74 -15.43 7.13
C THR A 150 -11.66 -15.88 6.01
N ASN A 151 -11.18 -16.77 5.15
CA ASN A 151 -11.91 -17.30 4.01
C ASN A 151 -12.58 -16.22 3.14
N VAL A 152 -11.84 -15.14 2.88
CA VAL A 152 -12.32 -14.03 2.04
C VAL A 152 -12.41 -14.50 0.59
N ARG A 153 -13.61 -14.35 -0.03
CA ARG A 153 -13.78 -14.67 -1.45
C ARG A 153 -12.95 -13.74 -2.32
N VAL A 154 -12.28 -14.32 -3.30
CA VAL A 154 -11.42 -13.61 -4.23
C VAL A 154 -11.83 -13.96 -5.65
N GLU A 155 -11.91 -12.96 -6.50
CA GLU A 155 -12.10 -13.17 -7.94
C GLU A 155 -10.75 -13.52 -8.59
N PRO A 156 -10.71 -14.48 -9.53
CA PRO A 156 -9.46 -14.85 -10.20
C PRO A 156 -8.72 -13.68 -10.86
N ALA A 157 -9.46 -12.68 -11.35
CA ALA A 157 -8.89 -11.47 -11.96
C ALA A 157 -8.16 -10.55 -10.95
N ASP A 158 -8.42 -10.72 -9.65
CA ASP A 158 -7.79 -9.95 -8.58
C ASP A 158 -6.55 -10.65 -8.00
N VAL A 159 -6.16 -11.81 -8.54
CA VAL A 159 -4.93 -12.54 -8.19
C VAL A 159 -3.87 -12.34 -9.26
N VAL A 160 -2.73 -11.76 -8.89
CA VAL A 160 -1.65 -11.38 -9.82
C VAL A 160 -0.31 -11.94 -9.33
N ALA A 161 0.50 -12.45 -10.24
CA ALA A 161 1.85 -12.91 -9.90
C ALA A 161 2.74 -11.74 -9.42
N VAL A 162 3.52 -11.95 -8.35
CA VAL A 162 4.42 -10.92 -7.78
C VAL A 162 5.50 -10.46 -8.77
N GLY A 163 5.85 -11.27 -9.79
CA GLY A 163 6.84 -10.92 -10.82
C GLY A 163 6.47 -9.75 -11.74
N GLU A 164 5.23 -9.28 -11.68
CA GLU A 164 4.72 -8.17 -12.50
C GLU A 164 4.93 -6.78 -11.87
N ARG A 165 5.72 -6.67 -10.81
CA ARG A 165 6.09 -5.36 -10.27
C ARG A 165 6.96 -4.59 -11.26
N PHE A 166 6.73 -3.28 -11.38
CA PHE A 166 7.53 -2.41 -12.22
C PHE A 166 9.02 -2.45 -11.83
N ARG A 167 9.88 -2.42 -12.84
CA ARG A 167 11.33 -2.70 -12.71
C ARG A 167 12.05 -1.83 -11.67
N TYR A 168 11.63 -0.59 -11.50
CA TYR A 168 12.25 0.37 -10.56
C TYR A 168 11.52 0.47 -9.22
N SER A 169 10.63 -0.46 -8.89
CA SER A 169 9.84 -0.41 -7.65
C SER A 169 10.68 -0.24 -6.37
N PRO A 170 11.87 -0.88 -6.21
CA PRO A 170 12.69 -0.64 -5.03
C PRO A 170 13.14 0.82 -4.93
N GLY A 171 13.59 1.41 -6.05
CA GLY A 171 13.99 2.82 -6.12
C GLY A 171 12.83 3.76 -5.85
N PHE A 172 11.66 3.50 -6.43
CA PHE A 172 10.45 4.29 -6.20
C PHE A 172 10.12 4.39 -4.70
N PHE A 173 10.06 3.27 -3.99
CA PHE A 173 9.75 3.28 -2.56
C PHE A 173 10.84 3.93 -1.70
N GLN A 174 12.11 3.83 -2.08
CA GLN A 174 13.20 4.54 -1.38
C GLN A 174 13.07 6.05 -1.56
N VAL A 175 12.85 6.54 -2.79
CA VAL A 175 12.67 7.97 -3.06
C VAL A 175 11.38 8.49 -2.41
N PHE A 176 10.33 7.68 -2.33
CA PHE A 176 9.10 8.01 -1.61
C PHE A 176 9.37 8.31 -0.13
N HIS A 177 10.14 7.45 0.54
CA HIS A 177 10.56 7.69 1.93
C HIS A 177 11.45 8.91 2.07
N LEU A 178 12.39 9.12 1.14
CA LEU A 178 13.25 10.31 1.14
C LEU A 178 12.45 11.60 0.98
N ALA A 179 11.43 11.61 0.13
CA ALA A 179 10.53 12.76 -0.04
C ALA A 179 9.81 13.08 1.29
N ASN A 180 9.27 12.08 1.97
CA ASN A 180 8.63 12.26 3.28
C ASN A 180 9.62 12.82 4.32
N LEU A 181 10.83 12.27 4.39
CA LEU A 181 11.88 12.75 5.30
C LEU A 181 12.34 14.18 4.97
N ALA A 182 12.42 14.53 3.69
CA ALA A 182 12.76 15.88 3.27
C ALA A 182 11.70 16.90 3.70
N GLY A 183 10.40 16.54 3.57
CA GLY A 183 9.29 17.35 4.06
C GLY A 183 9.37 17.57 5.58
N LEU A 184 9.54 16.49 6.32
CA LEU A 184 9.70 16.54 7.78
C LEU A 184 10.91 17.42 8.19
N GLY A 185 12.03 17.31 7.48
CA GLY A 185 13.23 18.14 7.69
C GLY A 185 12.95 19.63 7.44
N ARG A 186 12.13 19.96 6.43
CA ARG A 186 11.69 21.36 6.19
C ARG A 186 10.83 21.88 7.33
N ALA A 187 9.84 21.11 7.80
CA ALA A 187 8.99 21.50 8.92
C ALA A 187 9.83 21.80 10.17
N MET A 188 10.74 20.88 10.54
CA MET A 188 11.63 21.06 11.68
C MET A 188 12.51 22.30 11.55
N SER A 189 13.09 22.56 10.38
CA SER A 189 13.93 23.72 10.13
C SER A 189 13.15 25.03 10.26
N SER A 190 11.92 25.06 9.75
CA SER A 190 11.03 26.23 9.83
C SER A 190 10.63 26.54 11.28
N GLU A 191 10.29 25.51 12.07
CA GLU A 191 9.97 25.67 13.48
C GLU A 191 11.15 26.19 14.32
N VAL A 192 12.36 25.65 14.09
CA VAL A 192 13.56 26.12 14.77
C VAL A 192 13.87 27.56 14.40
N ALA A 193 13.79 27.92 13.11
CA ALA A 193 14.02 29.31 12.67
C ALA A 193 13.01 30.27 13.30
N ALA A 194 11.73 29.93 13.36
CA ALA A 194 10.69 30.74 14.01
C ALA A 194 10.97 30.90 15.51
N ALA A 195 11.35 29.82 16.21
CA ALA A 195 11.68 29.87 17.64
C ALA A 195 12.92 30.73 17.95
N VAL A 196 13.90 30.77 17.06
CA VAL A 196 15.07 31.64 17.20
C VAL A 196 14.73 33.10 16.95
N ALA A 197 13.92 33.39 15.92
CA ALA A 197 13.51 34.76 15.57
C ALA A 197 12.57 35.41 16.63
N ALA A 198 11.89 34.62 17.45
CA ALA A 198 11.00 35.09 18.52
C ALA A 198 11.71 35.45 19.84
N ARG A 199 13.05 35.27 19.92
CA ARG A 199 13.89 35.62 21.09
C ARG A 199 14.52 36.96 20.93
#